data_d29cc38bc15186cd26da4d0f17b6dbd1
#
_entry.id   d29cc38bc15186cd26da4d0f17b6dbd1
#
_cell.length_a   1.000
_cell.length_b   1.000
_cell.length_c   1.000
_cell.angle_alpha   90.00
_cell.angle_beta   90.00
_cell.angle_gamma   90.00
#
_symmetry.space_group_name_H-M   'P 1'
#
loop_
_entity.id
_entity.type
_entity.pdbx_description
1 polymer ?
#
loop_
_entity_poly.entity_id
_entity_poly.type
_entity_poly.pdbx_seq_one_letter_code
_entity_poly.pdbx_strand_id
1 'polypeptide(L)'
;MEIKRDLYLNRLISRKGNGLIKIVTGIRRSGKSYLLDPIFKNYLLNDGVPQDHIIKIELDRISNRRFHKDPESFNEHIHSMIKDHGQYYLLLDEIQLVEDFELVLNGLLYEKNLDIYVTGSNSRFLSSDIITEFRGRGDQVHLNPLSFSEYYSALGGDKVDCWNEYLTFGGMPLVLSKDSDAEKSEYLKGLFAQTYFADIISRYGIKRTDILDTIVDILASSVGSLTNPQRIYETFKSHGEKELSLNTINAYLSYLEDAFIVKKALRYDVKGRKYINTPQKYYFSDLGLRNARLNFRQQEESHLMENAIYNELLVRGYSVDVGVVEIREGGNHVQTEVDFVCNMGNNRFYIQSALNLSSQEKTKQESRPLNHIRDSFKKIIIVKDNIKAWRTEDGILVLGIIDFLLDPDSLLR
;
A
#
# COMPACT_ATOMS: atom_id res chain seq x y z
N MET A 1 -6.59 18.57 -13.40
CA MET A 1 -5.50 17.65 -13.78
C MET A 1 -6.07 16.24 -13.79
N GLU A 2 -5.91 15.49 -14.87
CA GLU A 2 -6.32 14.09 -14.95
C GLU A 2 -5.14 13.21 -14.57
N ILE A 3 -5.32 12.34 -13.57
CA ILE A 3 -4.27 11.43 -13.11
C ILE A 3 -4.55 10.06 -13.69
N LYS A 4 -3.65 9.56 -14.51
CA LYS A 4 -3.74 8.23 -15.10
C LYS A 4 -3.41 7.17 -14.03
N ARG A 5 -4.23 6.12 -13.97
CA ARG A 5 -4.05 4.96 -13.09
C ARG A 5 -4.02 3.68 -13.93
N ASP A 6 -3.24 3.68 -15.01
CA ASP A 6 -3.27 2.65 -16.06
C ASP A 6 -2.99 1.25 -15.50
N LEU A 7 -2.07 1.12 -14.55
CA LEU A 7 -1.80 -0.17 -13.88
C LEU A 7 -3.07 -0.76 -13.23
N TYR A 8 -3.82 0.07 -12.51
CA TYR A 8 -5.01 -0.37 -11.79
C TYR A 8 -6.21 -0.53 -12.73
N LEU A 9 -6.33 0.33 -13.74
CA LEU A 9 -7.31 0.17 -14.82
C LEU A 9 -7.11 -1.19 -15.51
N ASN A 10 -5.87 -1.53 -15.89
CA ASN A 10 -5.56 -2.81 -16.51
C ASN A 10 -5.86 -4.01 -15.59
N ARG A 11 -5.64 -3.84 -14.28
CA ARG A 11 -6.03 -4.86 -13.29
C ARG A 11 -7.54 -5.06 -13.21
N LEU A 12 -8.36 -4.02 -13.36
CA LEU A 12 -9.82 -4.15 -13.45
C LEU A 12 -10.25 -4.80 -14.77
N ILE A 13 -9.66 -4.36 -15.90
CA ILE A 13 -9.95 -4.91 -17.23
C ILE A 13 -9.65 -6.41 -17.29
N SER A 14 -8.50 -6.84 -16.79
CA SER A 14 -8.11 -8.27 -16.80
C SER A 14 -9.03 -9.18 -15.97
N ARG A 15 -9.83 -8.59 -15.08
CA ARG A 15 -10.80 -9.28 -14.22
C ARG A 15 -12.23 -9.18 -14.71
N LYS A 16 -12.47 -8.42 -15.78
CA LYS A 16 -13.81 -8.22 -16.37
C LYS A 16 -14.44 -9.55 -16.73
N GLY A 17 -15.66 -9.80 -16.26
CA GLY A 17 -16.43 -11.00 -16.59
C GLY A 17 -15.93 -12.30 -15.95
N ASN A 18 -15.06 -12.26 -14.93
CA ASN A 18 -14.53 -13.48 -14.30
C ASN A 18 -15.48 -14.17 -13.31
N GLY A 19 -16.71 -13.67 -13.14
CA GLY A 19 -17.72 -14.23 -12.24
C GLY A 19 -17.49 -13.95 -10.76
N LEU A 20 -16.51 -13.08 -10.41
CA LEU A 20 -16.20 -12.69 -9.05
C LEU A 20 -16.56 -11.22 -8.80
N ILE A 21 -16.75 -10.85 -7.55
CA ILE A 21 -16.92 -9.45 -7.13
C ILE A 21 -15.54 -8.78 -7.13
N LYS A 22 -15.34 -7.75 -7.96
CA LYS A 22 -14.11 -6.96 -7.98
C LYS A 22 -14.14 -5.93 -6.86
N ILE A 23 -13.21 -6.06 -5.93
CA ILE A 23 -13.18 -5.27 -4.70
C ILE A 23 -11.96 -4.35 -4.73
N VAL A 24 -12.22 -3.05 -4.90
CA VAL A 24 -11.17 -2.02 -4.87
C VAL A 24 -10.97 -1.56 -3.43
N THR A 25 -9.84 -1.98 -2.85
CA THR A 25 -9.43 -1.60 -1.49
C THR A 25 -8.31 -0.57 -1.52
N GLY A 26 -7.94 -0.05 -0.38
CA GLY A 26 -6.81 0.88 -0.23
C GLY A 26 -7.12 2.02 0.74
N ILE A 27 -6.08 2.75 1.11
CA ILE A 27 -6.16 3.84 2.07
C ILE A 27 -7.22 4.87 1.63
N ARG A 28 -7.92 5.48 2.58
CA ARG A 28 -8.92 6.51 2.27
C ARG A 28 -8.27 7.66 1.50
N ARG A 29 -8.98 8.23 0.51
CA ARG A 29 -8.49 9.30 -0.39
C ARG A 29 -7.36 8.92 -1.35
N SER A 30 -7.09 7.64 -1.55
CA SER A 30 -6.16 7.16 -2.60
C SER A 30 -6.72 7.19 -4.03
N GLY A 31 -8.01 7.54 -4.20
CA GLY A 31 -8.66 7.66 -5.50
C GLY A 31 -9.46 6.43 -5.93
N LYS A 32 -9.96 5.60 -5.00
CA LYS A 32 -10.78 4.40 -5.32
C LYS A 32 -12.02 4.73 -6.14
N SER A 33 -12.82 5.71 -5.67
CA SER A 33 -14.03 6.18 -6.37
C SER A 33 -13.67 6.72 -7.75
N TYR A 34 -12.55 7.46 -7.87
CA TYR A 34 -12.06 8.01 -9.13
C TYR A 34 -11.61 6.91 -10.12
N LEU A 35 -11.04 5.82 -9.62
CA LEU A 35 -10.69 4.66 -10.45
C LEU A 35 -11.93 3.99 -11.04
N LEU A 36 -13.04 3.85 -10.27
CA LEU A 36 -14.30 3.29 -10.78
C LEU A 36 -15.01 4.30 -11.71
N ASP A 37 -15.09 5.56 -11.30
CA ASP A 37 -15.70 6.65 -12.09
C ASP A 37 -14.89 7.94 -11.86
N PRO A 38 -14.23 8.51 -12.86
CA PRO A 38 -14.50 8.31 -14.31
C PRO A 38 -13.63 7.26 -15.01
N ILE A 39 -12.51 6.76 -14.45
CA ILE A 39 -11.50 6.02 -15.25
C ILE A 39 -12.07 4.72 -15.85
N PHE A 40 -12.55 3.80 -15.01
CA PHE A 40 -13.06 2.51 -15.50
C PHE A 40 -14.38 2.67 -16.28
N LYS A 41 -15.26 3.57 -15.83
CA LYS A 41 -16.49 3.88 -16.54
C LYS A 41 -16.22 4.39 -17.96
N ASN A 42 -15.30 5.32 -18.14
CA ASN A 42 -14.93 5.83 -19.46
C ASN A 42 -14.32 4.72 -20.35
N TYR A 43 -13.52 3.82 -19.75
CA TYR A 43 -13.06 2.65 -20.47
C TYR A 43 -14.23 1.80 -20.99
N LEU A 44 -15.24 1.49 -20.15
CA LEU A 44 -16.41 0.71 -20.55
C LEU A 44 -17.19 1.38 -21.69
N LEU A 45 -17.40 2.70 -21.61
CA LEU A 45 -18.06 3.47 -22.65
C LEU A 45 -17.28 3.41 -23.97
N ASN A 46 -15.97 3.55 -23.92
CA ASN A 46 -15.08 3.47 -25.08
C ASN A 46 -15.00 2.02 -25.67
N ASP A 47 -15.21 1.01 -24.81
CA ASP A 47 -15.30 -0.41 -25.20
C ASP A 47 -16.69 -0.78 -25.78
N GLY A 48 -17.58 0.23 -25.96
CA GLY A 48 -18.89 0.09 -26.59
C GLY A 48 -20.02 -0.33 -25.66
N VAL A 49 -19.82 -0.32 -24.33
CA VAL A 49 -20.88 -0.60 -23.37
C VAL A 49 -21.89 0.55 -23.35
N PRO A 50 -23.20 0.32 -23.54
CA PRO A 50 -24.22 1.35 -23.46
C PRO A 50 -24.24 2.03 -22.08
N GLN A 51 -24.49 3.34 -22.05
CA GLN A 51 -24.50 4.11 -20.79
C GLN A 51 -25.50 3.60 -19.76
N ASP A 52 -26.65 3.11 -20.20
CA ASP A 52 -27.71 2.54 -19.35
C ASP A 52 -27.40 1.11 -18.87
N HIS A 53 -26.36 0.48 -19.39
CA HIS A 53 -25.82 -0.78 -18.88
C HIS A 53 -24.71 -0.59 -17.84
N ILE A 54 -24.36 0.65 -17.50
CA ILE A 54 -23.40 0.99 -16.43
C ILE A 54 -24.18 1.56 -15.25
N ILE A 55 -24.47 0.72 -14.28
CA ILE A 55 -25.19 1.08 -13.06
C ILE A 55 -24.19 1.60 -12.03
N LYS A 56 -24.27 2.89 -11.67
CA LYS A 56 -23.41 3.50 -10.64
C LYS A 56 -24.25 3.94 -9.44
N ILE A 57 -23.85 3.51 -8.24
CA ILE A 57 -24.49 3.92 -6.98
C ILE A 57 -23.39 4.34 -5.98
N GLU A 58 -23.43 5.60 -5.55
CA GLU A 58 -22.56 6.20 -4.54
C GLU A 58 -23.32 6.20 -3.21
N LEU A 59 -22.95 5.30 -2.31
CA LEU A 59 -23.74 5.05 -1.08
C LEU A 59 -23.52 6.11 0.00
N ASP A 60 -22.46 6.92 -0.08
CA ASP A 60 -22.21 8.05 0.80
C ASP A 60 -23.11 9.27 0.48
N ARG A 61 -23.77 9.29 -0.69
CA ARG A 61 -24.73 10.35 -1.03
C ARG A 61 -26.01 10.27 -0.20
N ILE A 62 -26.51 11.44 0.23
CA ILE A 62 -27.76 11.56 1.02
C ILE A 62 -28.93 10.87 0.32
N SER A 63 -29.05 10.96 -1.00
CA SER A 63 -30.10 10.32 -1.81
C SER A 63 -30.15 8.80 -1.62
N ASN A 64 -29.01 8.18 -1.32
CA ASN A 64 -28.85 6.73 -1.19
C ASN A 64 -28.81 6.25 0.28
N ARG A 65 -28.89 7.18 1.24
CA ARG A 65 -28.87 6.87 2.68
C ARG A 65 -30.00 5.94 3.11
N ARG A 66 -31.11 5.92 2.37
CA ARG A 66 -32.26 5.01 2.60
C ARG A 66 -31.86 3.53 2.54
N PHE A 67 -30.83 3.19 1.75
CA PHE A 67 -30.37 1.82 1.57
C PHE A 67 -29.47 1.33 2.70
N HIS A 68 -28.93 2.23 3.55
CA HIS A 68 -27.94 1.84 4.58
C HIS A 68 -28.47 0.78 5.54
N LYS A 69 -29.78 0.84 5.91
CA LYS A 69 -30.43 -0.08 6.84
C LYS A 69 -31.49 -0.96 6.18
N ASP A 70 -31.55 -0.94 4.87
CA ASP A 70 -32.56 -1.66 4.09
C ASP A 70 -31.90 -2.35 2.88
N PRO A 71 -31.18 -3.48 3.13
CA PRO A 71 -30.52 -4.23 2.08
C PRO A 71 -31.50 -4.84 1.07
N GLU A 72 -32.75 -5.13 1.47
CA GLU A 72 -33.77 -5.67 0.57
C GLU A 72 -34.16 -4.63 -0.47
N SER A 73 -34.52 -3.42 -0.04
CA SER A 73 -34.84 -2.29 -0.94
C SER A 73 -33.64 -1.93 -1.84
N PHE A 74 -32.40 -2.07 -1.33
CA PHE A 74 -31.20 -1.87 -2.13
C PHE A 74 -31.08 -2.92 -3.25
N ASN A 75 -31.29 -4.19 -2.93
CA ASN A 75 -31.29 -5.27 -3.89
C ASN A 75 -32.38 -5.09 -4.95
N GLU A 76 -33.63 -4.79 -4.55
CA GLU A 76 -34.74 -4.51 -5.48
C GLU A 76 -34.42 -3.34 -6.40
N HIS A 77 -33.82 -2.28 -5.86
CA HIS A 77 -33.41 -1.11 -6.64
C HIS A 77 -32.43 -1.49 -7.75
N ILE A 78 -31.41 -2.30 -7.44
CA ILE A 78 -30.43 -2.77 -8.45
C ILE A 78 -31.15 -3.58 -9.52
N HIS A 79 -32.01 -4.54 -9.15
CA HIS A 79 -32.77 -5.35 -10.12
C HIS A 79 -33.67 -4.50 -11.01
N SER A 80 -34.26 -3.43 -10.48
CA SER A 80 -35.13 -2.51 -11.26
C SER A 80 -34.36 -1.76 -12.38
N MET A 81 -33.03 -1.67 -12.26
CA MET A 81 -32.18 -1.02 -13.25
C MET A 81 -31.73 -1.96 -14.37
N ILE A 82 -31.87 -3.28 -14.20
CA ILE A 82 -31.54 -4.30 -15.20
C ILE A 82 -32.80 -4.53 -16.06
N LYS A 83 -32.81 -4.03 -17.30
CA LYS A 83 -34.01 -3.98 -18.15
C LYS A 83 -34.04 -5.04 -19.25
N ASP A 84 -32.90 -5.63 -19.58
CA ASP A 84 -32.79 -6.61 -20.64
C ASP A 84 -31.72 -7.67 -20.32
N HIS A 85 -31.40 -8.52 -21.30
CA HIS A 85 -30.42 -9.60 -21.14
C HIS A 85 -28.97 -9.19 -21.54
N GLY A 86 -28.73 -7.91 -21.82
CA GLY A 86 -27.40 -7.39 -22.13
C GLY A 86 -26.46 -7.43 -20.91
N GLN A 87 -25.17 -7.28 -21.16
CA GLN A 87 -24.17 -7.25 -20.07
C GLN A 87 -24.24 -5.94 -19.33
N TYR A 88 -24.45 -5.99 -18.02
CA TYR A 88 -24.45 -4.85 -17.09
C TYR A 88 -23.19 -4.82 -16.23
N TYR A 89 -22.76 -3.62 -15.89
CA TYR A 89 -21.63 -3.34 -14.98
C TYR A 89 -22.14 -2.53 -13.78
N LEU A 90 -22.05 -3.11 -12.59
CA LEU A 90 -22.49 -2.50 -11.34
C LEU A 90 -21.29 -1.90 -10.61
N LEU A 91 -21.24 -0.59 -10.50
CA LEU A 91 -20.19 0.17 -9.83
C LEU A 91 -20.74 0.75 -8.51
N LEU A 92 -20.35 0.14 -7.39
CA LEU A 92 -20.82 0.54 -6.06
C LEU A 92 -19.69 1.22 -5.29
N ASP A 93 -19.91 2.45 -4.86
CA ASP A 93 -18.94 3.19 -4.06
C ASP A 93 -19.35 3.18 -2.58
N GLU A 94 -18.38 2.90 -1.67
CA GLU A 94 -18.54 2.80 -0.22
C GLU A 94 -19.60 1.79 0.22
N ILE A 95 -19.60 0.58 -0.37
CA ILE A 95 -20.64 -0.46 -0.17
C ILE A 95 -20.82 -0.87 1.31
N GLN A 96 -19.79 -0.74 2.14
CA GLN A 96 -19.85 -1.06 3.57
C GLN A 96 -20.82 -0.19 4.37
N LEU A 97 -21.39 0.84 3.75
CA LEU A 97 -22.46 1.65 4.37
C LEU A 97 -23.80 0.93 4.40
N VAL A 98 -24.00 -0.10 3.59
CA VAL A 98 -25.21 -0.94 3.59
C VAL A 98 -25.03 -2.06 4.62
N GLU A 99 -26.02 -2.26 5.49
CA GLU A 99 -26.05 -3.41 6.40
C GLU A 99 -26.18 -4.70 5.58
N ASP A 100 -25.52 -5.78 5.99
CA ASP A 100 -25.53 -7.09 5.33
C ASP A 100 -25.24 -7.05 3.81
N PHE A 101 -24.43 -6.08 3.37
CA PHE A 101 -24.08 -5.91 1.95
C PHE A 101 -23.47 -7.17 1.33
N GLU A 102 -22.81 -8.02 2.11
CA GLU A 102 -22.22 -9.27 1.68
C GLU A 102 -23.28 -10.25 1.17
N LEU A 103 -24.45 -10.29 1.83
CA LEU A 103 -25.58 -11.13 1.42
C LEU A 103 -26.16 -10.61 0.10
N VAL A 104 -26.32 -9.29 -0.03
CA VAL A 104 -26.80 -8.66 -1.27
C VAL A 104 -25.87 -8.97 -2.43
N LEU A 105 -24.56 -8.73 -2.25
CA LEU A 105 -23.58 -8.96 -3.31
C LEU A 105 -23.47 -10.44 -3.69
N ASN A 106 -23.50 -11.36 -2.72
CA ASN A 106 -23.53 -12.78 -2.99
C ASN A 106 -24.80 -13.23 -3.73
N GLY A 107 -25.96 -12.59 -3.45
CA GLY A 107 -27.20 -12.79 -4.18
C GLY A 107 -27.10 -12.33 -5.64
N LEU A 108 -26.55 -11.14 -5.85
CA LEU A 108 -26.38 -10.55 -7.20
C LEU A 108 -25.40 -11.35 -8.10
N LEU A 109 -24.51 -12.16 -7.55
CA LEU A 109 -23.65 -13.06 -8.34
C LEU A 109 -24.41 -14.15 -9.12
N TYR A 110 -25.68 -14.42 -8.78
CA TYR A 110 -26.53 -15.32 -9.55
C TYR A 110 -27.03 -14.69 -10.86
N GLU A 111 -26.98 -13.36 -10.99
CA GLU A 111 -27.28 -12.65 -12.23
C GLU A 111 -26.11 -12.77 -13.20
N LYS A 112 -26.25 -13.66 -14.21
CA LYS A 112 -25.16 -14.01 -15.15
C LYS A 112 -24.70 -12.84 -16.04
N ASN A 113 -25.58 -11.87 -16.22
CA ASN A 113 -25.34 -10.69 -17.05
C ASN A 113 -24.93 -9.46 -16.22
N LEU A 114 -24.54 -9.65 -14.95
CA LEU A 114 -24.12 -8.58 -14.06
C LEU A 114 -22.66 -8.77 -13.62
N ASP A 115 -21.82 -7.79 -13.90
CA ASP A 115 -20.42 -7.76 -13.49
C ASP A 115 -20.22 -6.71 -12.39
N ILE A 116 -19.75 -7.12 -11.20
CA ILE A 116 -19.84 -6.33 -9.98
C ILE A 116 -18.48 -5.78 -9.58
N TYR A 117 -18.41 -4.46 -9.35
CA TYR A 117 -17.25 -3.71 -8.89
C TYR A 117 -17.64 -2.87 -7.69
N VAL A 118 -16.94 -3.02 -6.58
CA VAL A 118 -17.23 -2.31 -5.34
C VAL A 118 -15.98 -1.61 -4.81
N THR A 119 -16.18 -0.47 -4.15
CA THR A 119 -15.13 0.14 -3.33
C THR A 119 -15.48 0.02 -1.86
N GLY A 120 -14.43 -0.01 -1.04
CA GLY A 120 -14.54 0.16 0.40
C GLY A 120 -13.25 0.72 0.96
N SER A 121 -13.37 1.72 1.83
CA SER A 121 -12.23 2.36 2.50
C SER A 121 -11.97 1.80 3.89
N ASN A 122 -12.69 0.75 4.25
CA ASN A 122 -12.82 0.24 5.59
C ASN A 122 -12.18 -1.15 5.73
N SER A 123 -11.71 -1.54 6.92
CA SER A 123 -11.14 -2.86 7.22
C SER A 123 -12.14 -4.03 7.08
N ARG A 124 -13.46 -3.79 6.96
CA ARG A 124 -14.42 -4.81 6.50
C ARG A 124 -14.07 -5.35 5.12
N PHE A 125 -13.13 -4.70 4.42
CA PHE A 125 -12.52 -5.14 3.16
C PHE A 125 -11.05 -5.52 3.33
N LEU A 126 -10.63 -5.97 4.52
CA LEU A 126 -9.33 -6.60 4.70
C LEU A 126 -9.25 -7.88 3.87
N SER A 127 -8.05 -8.22 3.47
CA SER A 127 -7.82 -9.46 2.75
C SER A 127 -8.36 -10.70 3.48
N SER A 128 -8.34 -10.70 4.82
CA SER A 128 -8.90 -11.77 5.65
C SER A 128 -10.43 -11.79 5.61
N ASP A 129 -11.08 -10.63 5.72
CA ASP A 129 -12.53 -10.53 5.75
C ASP A 129 -13.13 -10.77 4.36
N ILE A 130 -12.51 -10.22 3.30
CA ILE A 130 -12.89 -10.51 1.92
C ILE A 130 -12.89 -12.01 1.63
N ILE A 131 -11.84 -12.73 2.05
CA ILE A 131 -11.74 -14.18 1.87
C ILE A 131 -12.83 -14.90 2.67
N THR A 132 -13.13 -14.43 3.89
CA THR A 132 -14.07 -15.10 4.81
C THR A 132 -15.52 -14.75 4.46
N GLU A 133 -15.86 -13.48 4.26
CA GLU A 133 -17.22 -13.00 4.04
C GLU A 133 -17.72 -13.30 2.62
N PHE A 134 -16.87 -13.12 1.61
CA PHE A 134 -17.21 -13.49 0.25
C PHE A 134 -16.93 -14.96 -0.10
N ARG A 135 -16.44 -15.76 0.85
CA ARG A 135 -16.22 -17.21 0.68
C ARG A 135 -15.47 -17.57 -0.62
N GLY A 136 -14.44 -16.82 -0.94
CA GLY A 136 -13.65 -16.98 -2.17
C GLY A 136 -14.29 -16.41 -3.45
N ARG A 137 -15.38 -15.64 -3.34
CA ARG A 137 -16.03 -15.00 -4.49
C ARG A 137 -15.58 -13.55 -4.73
N GLY A 138 -14.64 -13.03 -3.93
CA GLY A 138 -14.04 -11.72 -4.07
C GLY A 138 -12.70 -11.75 -4.80
N ASP A 139 -12.47 -10.80 -5.70
CA ASP A 139 -11.20 -10.58 -6.41
C ASP A 139 -10.70 -9.16 -6.10
N GLN A 140 -9.64 -9.08 -5.29
CA GLN A 140 -9.18 -7.81 -4.73
C GLN A 140 -8.22 -7.08 -5.67
N VAL A 141 -8.47 -5.77 -5.83
CA VAL A 141 -7.53 -4.82 -6.42
C VAL A 141 -7.16 -3.79 -5.36
N HIS A 142 -5.97 -3.92 -4.77
CA HIS A 142 -5.50 -2.98 -3.78
C HIS A 142 -4.90 -1.75 -4.44
N LEU A 143 -5.53 -0.57 -4.24
CA LEU A 143 -5.11 0.72 -4.77
C LEU A 143 -4.21 1.44 -3.76
N ASN A 144 -2.93 1.56 -4.10
CA ASN A 144 -1.98 2.36 -3.32
C ASN A 144 -2.12 3.87 -3.66
N PRO A 145 -1.59 4.79 -2.83
CA PRO A 145 -1.30 6.16 -3.26
C PRO A 145 -0.54 6.17 -4.59
N LEU A 146 -0.38 7.32 -5.20
CA LEU A 146 0.34 7.41 -6.48
C LEU A 146 1.76 6.86 -6.33
N SER A 147 2.15 5.97 -7.24
CA SER A 147 3.56 5.63 -7.41
C SER A 147 4.34 6.85 -7.90
N PHE A 148 5.67 6.83 -7.75
CA PHE A 148 6.48 7.93 -8.28
C PHE A 148 6.27 8.11 -9.80
N SER A 149 6.11 7.03 -10.55
CA SER A 149 5.85 7.09 -11.99
C SER A 149 4.51 7.79 -12.30
N GLU A 150 3.44 7.49 -11.56
CA GLU A 150 2.15 8.15 -11.72
C GLU A 150 2.21 9.63 -11.30
N TYR A 151 2.91 9.92 -10.20
CA TYR A 151 3.15 11.28 -9.70
C TYR A 151 3.91 12.13 -10.73
N TYR A 152 5.05 11.63 -11.21
CA TYR A 152 5.87 12.28 -12.21
C TYR A 152 5.13 12.47 -13.53
N SER A 153 4.37 11.48 -13.98
CA SER A 153 3.56 11.57 -15.21
C SER A 153 2.48 12.65 -15.14
N ALA A 154 1.94 12.92 -13.94
CA ALA A 154 0.93 13.93 -13.72
C ALA A 154 1.53 15.35 -13.59
N LEU A 155 2.69 15.48 -12.93
CA LEU A 155 3.32 16.78 -12.65
C LEU A 155 4.25 17.25 -13.79
N GLY A 156 5.06 16.32 -14.34
CA GLY A 156 6.12 16.64 -15.31
C GLY A 156 7.33 17.32 -14.65
N GLY A 157 8.18 17.94 -15.47
CA GLY A 157 9.32 18.72 -15.00
C GLY A 157 10.61 17.91 -14.82
N ASP A 158 11.52 18.39 -13.96
CA ASP A 158 12.76 17.69 -13.66
C ASP A 158 12.51 16.50 -12.76
N LYS A 159 13.16 15.37 -13.05
CA LYS A 159 12.94 14.11 -12.34
C LYS A 159 13.47 14.13 -10.92
N VAL A 160 14.58 14.83 -10.69
CA VAL A 160 15.21 14.93 -9.37
C VAL A 160 14.40 15.84 -8.46
N ASP A 161 13.92 16.95 -8.98
CA ASP A 161 13.05 17.87 -8.25
C ASP A 161 11.73 17.17 -7.88
N CYS A 162 11.11 16.47 -8.82
CA CYS A 162 9.91 15.68 -8.57
C CYS A 162 10.15 14.57 -7.54
N TRP A 163 11.32 13.92 -7.57
CA TRP A 163 11.67 12.91 -6.59
C TRP A 163 11.80 13.50 -5.19
N ASN A 164 12.46 14.64 -5.03
CA ASN A 164 12.60 15.34 -3.76
C ASN A 164 11.22 15.78 -3.22
N GLU A 165 10.35 16.25 -4.09
CA GLU A 165 8.97 16.60 -3.74
C GLU A 165 8.17 15.38 -3.30
N TYR A 166 8.26 14.28 -4.05
CA TYR A 166 7.61 13.01 -3.71
C TYR A 166 8.10 12.42 -2.38
N LEU A 167 9.41 12.48 -2.10
CA LEU A 167 9.97 12.09 -0.80
C LEU A 167 9.39 12.92 0.35
N THR A 168 9.11 14.20 0.10
CA THR A 168 8.60 15.12 1.12
C THR A 168 7.09 14.99 1.31
N PHE A 169 6.31 15.01 0.23
CA PHE A 169 4.85 15.11 0.28
C PHE A 169 4.11 13.83 -0.09
N GLY A 170 4.83 12.79 -0.52
CA GLY A 170 4.23 11.48 -0.85
C GLY A 170 3.39 11.49 -2.12
N GLY A 171 2.56 10.45 -2.25
CA GLY A 171 1.73 10.17 -3.43
C GLY A 171 0.22 10.30 -3.18
N MET A 172 -0.23 11.00 -2.13
CA MET A 172 -1.67 11.24 -1.96
C MET A 172 -2.20 12.14 -3.10
N PRO A 173 -3.21 11.69 -3.90
CA PRO A 173 -3.57 12.36 -5.16
C PRO A 173 -3.88 13.85 -5.04
N LEU A 174 -4.55 14.27 -3.97
CA LEU A 174 -4.92 15.69 -3.77
C LEU A 174 -3.74 16.59 -3.42
N VAL A 175 -2.57 16.06 -3.10
CA VAL A 175 -1.33 16.84 -2.94
C VAL A 175 -0.99 17.58 -4.23
N LEU A 176 -1.19 16.93 -5.39
CA LEU A 176 -0.93 17.50 -6.71
C LEU A 176 -1.82 18.71 -7.06
N SER A 177 -2.91 18.89 -6.33
CA SER A 177 -3.82 20.05 -6.52
C SER A 177 -3.51 21.24 -5.61
N LYS A 178 -2.44 21.17 -4.83
CA LYS A 178 -2.00 22.22 -3.91
C LYS A 178 -0.86 23.02 -4.52
N ASP A 179 -0.98 24.34 -4.45
CA ASP A 179 -0.05 25.26 -5.14
C ASP A 179 1.22 25.54 -4.33
N SER A 180 1.18 25.35 -3.00
CA SER A 180 2.32 25.64 -2.12
C SER A 180 2.63 24.49 -1.17
N ASP A 181 3.88 24.43 -0.71
CA ASP A 181 4.35 23.47 0.30
C ASP A 181 3.58 23.61 1.61
N ALA A 182 3.18 24.83 1.97
CA ALA A 182 2.37 25.10 3.15
C ALA A 182 1.00 24.41 3.04
N GLU A 183 0.32 24.55 1.90
CA GLU A 183 -0.98 23.92 1.65
C GLU A 183 -0.88 22.39 1.56
N LYS A 184 0.18 21.86 0.95
CA LYS A 184 0.46 20.42 0.92
C LYS A 184 0.64 19.87 2.34
N SER A 185 1.43 20.57 3.15
CA SER A 185 1.70 20.20 4.55
C SER A 185 0.43 20.24 5.41
N GLU A 186 -0.36 21.32 5.29
CA GLU A 186 -1.63 21.48 6.02
C GLU A 186 -2.63 20.39 5.63
N TYR A 187 -2.78 20.12 4.33
CA TYR A 187 -3.65 19.06 3.82
C TYR A 187 -3.27 17.69 4.40
N LEU A 188 -1.99 17.33 4.35
CA LEU A 188 -1.52 16.01 4.84
C LEU A 188 -1.70 15.86 6.36
N LYS A 189 -1.41 16.91 7.14
CA LYS A 189 -1.66 16.93 8.59
C LYS A 189 -3.14 16.78 8.91
N GLY A 190 -3.99 17.56 8.21
CA GLY A 190 -5.45 17.48 8.36
C GLY A 190 -5.99 16.10 7.96
N LEU A 191 -5.50 15.55 6.86
CA LEU A 191 -5.89 14.22 6.40
C LEU A 191 -5.53 13.14 7.43
N PHE A 192 -4.35 13.20 8.01
CA PHE A 192 -3.92 12.25 9.02
C PHE A 192 -4.78 12.35 10.29
N ALA A 193 -4.90 13.56 10.87
CA ALA A 193 -5.57 13.76 12.14
C ALA A 193 -7.10 13.60 12.06
N GLN A 194 -7.74 14.22 11.06
CA GLN A 194 -9.19 14.30 10.96
C GLN A 194 -9.83 13.11 10.26
N THR A 195 -9.08 12.41 9.40
CA THR A 195 -9.63 11.31 8.61
C THR A 195 -9.19 9.96 9.17
N TYR A 196 -7.91 9.65 9.15
CA TYR A 196 -7.45 8.31 9.50
C TYR A 196 -7.54 8.05 11.00
N PHE A 197 -7.07 8.98 11.80
CA PHE A 197 -7.04 8.82 13.24
C PHE A 197 -8.46 8.77 13.82
N ALA A 198 -9.35 9.67 13.38
CA ALA A 198 -10.75 9.68 13.80
C ALA A 198 -11.50 8.40 13.35
N ASP A 199 -11.25 7.92 12.12
CA ASP A 199 -11.86 6.69 11.62
C ASP A 199 -11.45 5.46 12.45
N ILE A 200 -10.16 5.31 12.78
CA ILE A 200 -9.65 4.21 13.59
C ILE A 200 -10.24 4.26 15.00
N ILE A 201 -10.22 5.44 15.64
CA ILE A 201 -10.76 5.63 17.00
C ILE A 201 -12.25 5.26 17.04
N SER A 202 -13.03 5.81 16.14
CA SER A 202 -14.47 5.56 16.07
C SER A 202 -14.80 4.10 15.82
N ARG A 203 -14.07 3.47 14.92
CA ARG A 203 -14.32 2.11 14.50
C ARG A 203 -14.03 1.07 15.57
N TYR A 204 -12.88 1.17 16.21
CA TYR A 204 -12.42 0.19 17.21
C TYR A 204 -12.80 0.61 18.65
N GLY A 205 -13.54 1.71 18.80
CA GLY A 205 -13.93 2.22 20.11
C GLY A 205 -12.75 2.53 21.04
N ILE A 206 -11.67 3.07 20.46
CA ILE A 206 -10.42 3.30 21.19
C ILE A 206 -10.62 4.39 22.25
N LYS A 207 -10.41 4.03 23.50
CA LYS A 207 -10.49 4.98 24.64
C LYS A 207 -9.14 5.69 24.91
N ARG A 208 -8.03 4.97 24.76
CA ARG A 208 -6.68 5.50 24.98
C ARG A 208 -6.07 5.97 23.66
N THR A 209 -6.56 7.10 23.18
CA THR A 209 -6.11 7.74 21.93
C THR A 209 -4.68 8.24 22.03
N ASP A 210 -4.23 8.62 23.22
CA ASP A 210 -2.87 9.02 23.54
C ASP A 210 -1.84 7.90 23.28
N ILE A 211 -2.19 6.66 23.59
CA ILE A 211 -1.35 5.49 23.32
C ILE A 211 -1.24 5.22 21.81
N LEU A 212 -2.39 5.25 21.10
CA LEU A 212 -2.38 5.09 19.64
C LEU A 212 -1.55 6.18 18.97
N ASP A 213 -1.71 7.42 19.43
CA ASP A 213 -0.98 8.59 18.93
C ASP A 213 0.53 8.40 19.08
N THR A 214 0.98 7.99 20.26
CA THR A 214 2.40 7.72 20.54
C THR A 214 2.94 6.53 19.73
N ILE A 215 2.16 5.46 19.53
CA ILE A 215 2.56 4.33 18.67
C ILE A 215 2.82 4.80 17.25
N VAL A 216 1.94 5.65 16.71
CA VAL A 216 2.12 6.19 15.35
C VAL A 216 3.41 7.01 15.26
N ASP A 217 3.74 7.83 16.28
CA ASP A 217 4.98 8.60 16.34
C ASP A 217 6.22 7.71 16.38
N ILE A 218 6.16 6.63 17.18
CA ILE A 218 7.24 5.63 17.23
C ILE A 218 7.44 4.99 15.86
N LEU A 219 6.37 4.56 15.18
CA LEU A 219 6.48 3.96 13.86
C LEU A 219 6.98 4.96 12.82
N ALA A 220 6.51 6.21 12.86
CA ALA A 220 6.94 7.26 11.94
C ALA A 220 8.42 7.62 12.10
N SER A 221 8.91 7.69 13.34
CA SER A 221 10.32 7.97 13.64
C SER A 221 11.25 6.79 13.42
N SER A 222 10.72 5.55 13.41
CA SER A 222 11.50 4.32 13.22
C SER A 222 11.18 3.59 11.91
N VAL A 223 10.65 4.31 10.91
CA VAL A 223 10.33 3.71 9.60
C VAL A 223 11.55 3.00 9.02
N GLY A 224 11.37 1.79 8.47
CA GLY A 224 12.46 0.97 7.94
C GLY A 224 13.39 0.36 9.00
N SER A 225 13.20 0.68 10.29
CA SER A 225 13.99 0.09 11.38
C SER A 225 13.28 -1.11 12.00
N LEU A 226 14.08 -2.04 12.53
CA LEU A 226 13.55 -3.21 13.22
C LEU A 226 12.79 -2.81 14.49
N THR A 227 11.50 -3.09 14.51
CA THR A 227 10.58 -2.74 15.59
C THR A 227 9.99 -4.00 16.20
N ASN A 228 9.93 -4.04 17.55
CA ASN A 228 9.36 -5.13 18.31
C ASN A 228 8.21 -4.59 19.17
N PRO A 229 6.98 -5.13 19.08
CA PRO A 229 5.87 -4.73 19.96
C PRO A 229 6.21 -4.78 21.45
N GLN A 230 7.02 -5.76 21.87
CA GLN A 230 7.50 -5.86 23.25
C GLN A 230 8.35 -4.64 23.64
N ARG A 231 9.23 -4.18 22.75
CA ARG A 231 10.06 -2.99 23.00
C ARG A 231 9.21 -1.72 23.09
N ILE A 232 8.19 -1.60 22.23
CA ILE A 232 7.22 -0.50 22.33
C ILE A 232 6.52 -0.53 23.69
N TYR A 233 6.05 -1.69 24.12
CA TYR A 233 5.40 -1.88 25.42
C TYR A 233 6.33 -1.48 26.58
N GLU A 234 7.59 -1.90 26.56
CA GLU A 234 8.60 -1.57 27.58
C GLU A 234 8.87 -0.06 27.63
N THR A 235 8.87 0.62 26.49
CA THR A 235 8.98 2.09 26.42
C THR A 235 7.83 2.75 27.16
N PHE A 236 6.58 2.36 26.92
CA PHE A 236 5.44 2.89 27.66
C PHE A 236 5.52 2.61 29.15
N LYS A 237 5.90 1.39 29.53
CA LYS A 237 6.05 1.00 30.93
C LYS A 237 7.10 1.84 31.66
N SER A 238 8.22 2.16 31.01
CA SER A 238 9.27 3.03 31.56
C SER A 238 8.80 4.47 31.76
N HIS A 239 7.79 4.92 31.01
CA HIS A 239 7.17 6.24 31.17
C HIS A 239 5.97 6.24 32.15
N GLY A 240 5.76 5.14 32.87
CA GLY A 240 4.76 5.08 33.96
C GLY A 240 3.40 4.50 33.56
N GLU A 241 3.22 4.04 32.32
CA GLU A 241 1.98 3.42 31.84
C GLU A 241 1.85 1.97 32.35
N LYS A 242 1.38 1.81 33.60
CA LYS A 242 1.31 0.51 34.27
C LYS A 242 0.13 -0.37 33.81
N GLU A 243 -0.96 0.24 33.34
CA GLU A 243 -2.18 -0.47 32.95
C GLU A 243 -2.20 -0.92 31.47
N LEU A 244 -1.21 -0.49 30.69
CA LEU A 244 -1.07 -0.87 29.31
C LEU A 244 -0.65 -2.34 29.18
N SER A 245 -1.25 -3.08 28.28
CA SER A 245 -0.89 -4.49 27.99
C SER A 245 -0.20 -4.61 26.62
N LEU A 246 0.63 -5.65 26.48
CA LEU A 246 1.21 -6.01 25.18
C LEU A 246 0.13 -6.34 24.14
N ASN A 247 -0.98 -6.91 24.57
CA ASN A 247 -2.12 -7.18 23.68
C ASN A 247 -2.73 -5.90 23.11
N THR A 248 -2.80 -4.83 23.91
CA THR A 248 -3.26 -3.53 23.44
C THR A 248 -2.31 -2.94 22.39
N ILE A 249 -0.99 -3.05 22.58
CA ILE A 249 -0.01 -2.63 21.56
C ILE A 249 -0.20 -3.40 20.27
N ASN A 250 -0.30 -4.74 20.34
CA ASN A 250 -0.52 -5.57 19.16
C ASN A 250 -1.84 -5.23 18.45
N ALA A 251 -2.92 -4.99 19.19
CA ALA A 251 -4.20 -4.58 18.62
C ALA A 251 -4.09 -3.23 17.89
N TYR A 252 -3.42 -2.24 18.49
CA TYR A 252 -3.26 -0.93 17.85
C TYR A 252 -2.38 -0.98 16.59
N LEU A 253 -1.33 -1.79 16.60
CA LEU A 253 -0.53 -2.05 15.40
C LEU A 253 -1.38 -2.69 14.30
N SER A 254 -2.20 -3.69 14.65
CA SER A 254 -3.15 -4.31 13.70
C SER A 254 -4.15 -3.29 13.14
N TYR A 255 -4.70 -2.39 13.97
CA TYR A 255 -5.64 -1.36 13.51
C TYR A 255 -5.01 -0.37 12.50
N LEU A 256 -3.72 -0.06 12.67
CA LEU A 256 -2.99 0.77 11.71
C LEU A 256 -2.71 0.04 10.39
N GLU A 257 -2.43 -1.28 10.46
CA GLU A 257 -2.30 -2.14 9.27
C GLU A 257 -3.66 -2.25 8.55
N ASP A 258 -4.73 -2.49 9.31
CA ASP A 258 -6.10 -2.59 8.82
C ASP A 258 -6.61 -1.32 8.14
N ALA A 259 -6.19 -0.16 8.63
CA ALA A 259 -6.48 1.12 8.01
C ALA A 259 -5.58 1.43 6.79
N PHE A 260 -4.71 0.52 6.42
CA PHE A 260 -3.71 0.69 5.36
C PHE A 260 -2.75 1.88 5.55
N ILE A 261 -2.55 2.34 6.79
CA ILE A 261 -1.61 3.44 7.10
C ILE A 261 -0.19 2.93 7.06
N VAL A 262 0.04 1.77 7.68
CA VAL A 262 1.34 1.08 7.69
C VAL A 262 1.20 -0.32 7.14
N LYS A 263 2.32 -0.84 6.65
CA LYS A 263 2.46 -2.22 6.21
C LYS A 263 3.63 -2.86 6.95
N LYS A 264 3.43 -4.09 7.37
CA LYS A 264 4.42 -4.88 8.09
C LYS A 264 5.23 -5.72 7.11
N ALA A 265 6.55 -5.63 7.17
CA ALA A 265 7.47 -6.52 6.47
C ALA A 265 8.04 -7.54 7.47
N LEU A 266 7.81 -8.83 7.18
CA LEU A 266 8.30 -9.93 8.01
C LEU A 266 9.78 -10.17 7.74
N ARG A 267 10.49 -10.72 8.72
CA ARG A 267 11.86 -11.18 8.52
C ARG A 267 11.87 -12.62 7.97
N TYR A 268 12.68 -12.82 6.96
CA TYR A 268 12.86 -14.11 6.31
C TYR A 268 14.33 -14.55 6.39
N ASP A 269 14.57 -15.67 7.05
CA ASP A 269 15.88 -16.33 7.05
C ASP A 269 16.13 -16.95 5.68
N VAL A 270 17.00 -16.30 4.90
CA VAL A 270 17.30 -16.69 3.51
C VAL A 270 17.86 -18.10 3.43
N LYS A 271 18.73 -18.49 4.36
CA LYS A 271 19.37 -19.80 4.41
C LYS A 271 18.44 -20.87 4.99
N GLY A 272 17.81 -20.59 6.14
CA GLY A 272 16.89 -21.49 6.82
C GLY A 272 15.53 -21.61 6.15
N ARG A 273 15.20 -20.72 5.19
CA ARG A 273 13.93 -20.66 4.46
C ARG A 273 12.72 -20.65 5.37
N LYS A 274 12.79 -19.86 6.45
CA LYS A 274 11.72 -19.73 7.45
C LYS A 274 11.49 -18.28 7.85
N TYR A 275 10.27 -17.96 8.26
CA TYR A 275 9.93 -16.66 8.80
C TYR A 275 10.39 -16.51 10.25
N ILE A 276 10.79 -15.30 10.60
CA ILE A 276 11.16 -14.88 11.95
C ILE A 276 10.12 -13.84 12.37
N ASN A 277 9.32 -14.16 13.38
CA ASN A 277 8.17 -13.37 13.77
C ASN A 277 8.52 -11.99 14.35
N THR A 278 9.65 -11.84 15.02
CA THR A 278 10.06 -10.59 15.67
C THR A 278 11.59 -10.46 15.70
N PRO A 279 12.15 -9.24 15.64
CA PRO A 279 11.51 -7.97 15.31
C PRO A 279 11.10 -7.89 13.84
N GLN A 280 10.31 -6.88 13.46
CA GLN A 280 9.77 -6.64 12.12
C GLN A 280 10.07 -5.21 11.70
N LYS A 281 9.97 -4.90 10.38
CA LYS A 281 9.95 -3.52 9.91
C LYS A 281 8.53 -3.08 9.59
N TYR A 282 8.26 -1.79 9.78
CA TYR A 282 7.02 -1.15 9.38
C TYR A 282 7.31 -0.03 8.39
N TYR A 283 6.53 0.01 7.31
CA TYR A 283 6.61 1.03 6.27
C TYR A 283 5.27 1.75 6.16
N PHE A 284 5.30 3.06 6.01
CA PHE A 284 4.10 3.83 5.72
C PHE A 284 3.67 3.62 4.28
N SER A 285 2.36 3.51 4.06
CA SER A 285 1.80 3.40 2.70
C SER A 285 1.99 4.68 1.89
N ASP A 286 2.24 5.80 2.56
CA ASP A 286 2.53 7.09 1.93
C ASP A 286 3.58 7.87 2.73
N LEU A 287 4.59 8.42 2.02
CA LEU A 287 5.70 9.15 2.65
C LEU A 287 5.25 10.50 3.22
N GLY A 288 4.35 11.18 2.52
CA GLY A 288 3.83 12.48 2.97
C GLY A 288 3.03 12.36 4.26
N LEU A 289 2.26 11.29 4.42
CA LEU A 289 1.55 11.01 5.67
C LEU A 289 2.52 10.75 6.83
N ARG A 290 3.59 9.98 6.59
CA ARG A 290 4.66 9.77 7.58
C ARG A 290 5.30 11.09 7.98
N ASN A 291 5.68 11.91 7.00
CA ASN A 291 6.35 13.19 7.23
C ASN A 291 5.43 14.20 7.93
N ALA A 292 4.15 14.24 7.54
CA ALA A 292 3.14 15.08 8.18
C ALA A 292 2.98 14.74 9.68
N ARG A 293 3.05 13.45 10.03
CA ARG A 293 2.99 12.99 11.41
C ARG A 293 4.14 13.55 12.24
N LEU A 294 5.32 13.66 11.69
CA LEU A 294 6.51 14.21 12.33
C LEU A 294 6.69 15.73 12.08
N ASN A 295 5.63 16.41 11.64
CA ASN A 295 5.66 17.84 11.29
C ASN A 295 6.78 18.20 10.30
N PHE A 296 7.14 17.28 9.39
CA PHE A 296 8.21 17.44 8.39
C PHE A 296 9.60 17.72 8.98
N ARG A 297 9.85 17.37 10.25
CA ARG A 297 11.10 17.67 10.95
C ARG A 297 12.20 16.63 10.76
N GLN A 298 11.81 15.36 10.59
CA GLN A 298 12.73 14.23 10.45
C GLN A 298 12.65 13.68 9.02
N GLN A 299 13.59 14.07 8.19
CA GLN A 299 13.74 13.56 6.82
C GLN A 299 15.03 12.76 6.74
N GLU A 300 15.01 11.57 7.32
CA GLU A 300 16.09 10.60 7.16
C GLU A 300 15.98 9.96 5.78
N GLU A 301 16.70 10.54 4.85
CA GLU A 301 16.59 10.24 3.42
C GLU A 301 16.75 8.75 3.09
N SER A 302 17.66 8.05 3.78
CA SER A 302 17.87 6.61 3.61
C SER A 302 16.61 5.80 3.92
N HIS A 303 15.94 6.11 5.04
CA HIS A 303 14.73 5.41 5.47
C HIS A 303 13.52 5.76 4.58
N LEU A 304 13.42 7.03 4.13
CA LEU A 304 12.38 7.44 3.19
C LEU A 304 12.55 6.76 1.83
N MET A 305 13.77 6.68 1.33
CA MET A 305 14.09 5.96 0.09
C MET A 305 13.79 4.47 0.21
N GLU A 306 14.16 3.84 1.32
CA GLU A 306 13.83 2.44 1.61
C GLU A 306 12.31 2.22 1.64
N ASN A 307 11.54 3.11 2.30
CA ASN A 307 10.08 3.05 2.29
C ASN A 307 9.48 3.24 0.88
N ALA A 308 10.04 4.14 0.06
CA ALA A 308 9.61 4.31 -1.32
C ALA A 308 9.84 3.06 -2.17
N ILE A 309 11.02 2.43 -2.03
CA ILE A 309 11.34 1.16 -2.71
C ILE A 309 10.36 0.07 -2.28
N TYR A 310 10.11 -0.07 -0.98
CA TYR A 310 9.14 -1.04 -0.45
C TYR A 310 7.76 -0.87 -1.08
N ASN A 311 7.24 0.37 -1.08
CA ASN A 311 5.94 0.68 -1.66
C ASN A 311 5.89 0.38 -3.16
N GLU A 312 6.93 0.74 -3.92
CA GLU A 312 7.01 0.45 -5.35
C GLU A 312 7.02 -1.06 -5.65
N LEU A 313 7.76 -1.84 -4.86
CA LEU A 313 7.79 -3.30 -5.00
C LEU A 313 6.39 -3.91 -4.79
N LEU A 314 5.62 -3.41 -3.81
CA LEU A 314 4.24 -3.84 -3.59
C LEU A 314 3.30 -3.41 -4.73
N VAL A 315 3.48 -2.19 -5.28
CA VAL A 315 2.72 -1.72 -6.45
C VAL A 315 2.94 -2.64 -7.65
N ARG A 316 4.18 -3.11 -7.85
CA ARG A 316 4.53 -4.08 -8.91
C ARG A 316 3.99 -5.48 -8.64
N GLY A 317 3.48 -5.77 -7.43
CA GLY A 317 2.85 -7.05 -7.09
C GLY A 317 3.79 -8.07 -6.45
N TYR A 318 4.98 -7.66 -6.01
CA TYR A 318 5.88 -8.54 -5.25
C TYR A 318 5.38 -8.73 -3.82
N SER A 319 5.55 -9.94 -3.30
CA SER A 319 5.61 -10.18 -1.85
C SER A 319 7.00 -9.78 -1.37
N VAL A 320 7.06 -8.92 -0.34
CA VAL A 320 8.30 -8.28 0.11
C VAL A 320 8.55 -8.58 1.57
N ASP A 321 9.67 -9.22 1.86
CA ASP A 321 10.14 -9.55 3.20
C ASP A 321 11.52 -8.91 3.44
N VAL A 322 11.92 -8.80 4.70
CA VAL A 322 13.27 -8.39 5.11
C VAL A 322 14.17 -9.62 5.19
N GLY A 323 15.29 -9.65 4.45
CA GLY A 323 16.19 -10.80 4.42
C GLY A 323 17.13 -10.84 5.63
N VAL A 324 17.22 -11.99 6.28
CA VAL A 324 18.23 -12.28 7.30
C VAL A 324 19.26 -13.23 6.72
N VAL A 325 20.52 -12.81 6.76
CA VAL A 325 21.67 -13.59 6.26
C VAL A 325 22.66 -13.80 7.39
N GLU A 326 22.96 -15.06 7.71
CA GLU A 326 24.01 -15.39 8.68
C GLU A 326 25.39 -15.45 8.02
N ILE A 327 26.34 -14.70 8.55
CA ILE A 327 27.72 -14.66 8.14
C ILE A 327 28.61 -15.20 9.27
N ARG A 328 29.71 -15.86 8.91
CA ARG A 328 30.75 -16.26 9.86
C ARG A 328 31.92 -15.28 9.77
N GLU A 329 32.21 -14.60 10.89
CA GLU A 329 33.35 -13.70 11.03
C GLU A 329 34.15 -14.04 12.28
N GLY A 330 35.45 -14.26 12.11
CA GLY A 330 36.33 -14.54 13.24
C GLY A 330 35.89 -15.71 14.14
N GLY A 331 35.15 -16.68 13.56
CA GLY A 331 34.59 -17.81 14.30
C GLY A 331 33.20 -17.53 14.90
N ASN A 332 32.71 -16.29 14.89
CA ASN A 332 31.39 -15.91 15.41
C ASN A 332 30.33 -15.89 14.30
N HIS A 333 29.09 -16.22 14.67
CA HIS A 333 27.92 -16.04 13.81
C HIS A 333 27.40 -14.61 13.96
N VAL A 334 27.40 -13.85 12.87
CA VAL A 334 26.86 -12.48 12.79
C VAL A 334 25.66 -12.50 11.87
N GLN A 335 24.53 -11.97 12.34
CA GLN A 335 23.36 -11.76 11.49
C GLN A 335 23.50 -10.42 10.78
N THR A 336 23.34 -10.43 9.46
CA THR A 336 23.24 -9.23 8.63
C THR A 336 21.91 -9.22 7.92
N GLU A 337 21.53 -8.08 7.39
CA GLU A 337 20.22 -7.85 6.77
C GLU A 337 20.38 -7.55 5.28
N VAL A 338 19.45 -8.05 4.49
CA VAL A 338 19.14 -7.58 3.14
C VAL A 338 17.80 -6.90 3.23
N ASP A 339 17.73 -5.63 2.78
CA ASP A 339 16.53 -4.83 2.99
C ASP A 339 15.28 -5.49 2.43
N PHE A 340 15.36 -6.10 1.24
CA PHE A 340 14.20 -6.75 0.64
C PHE A 340 14.51 -8.09 -0.01
N VAL A 341 13.68 -9.08 0.29
CA VAL A 341 13.52 -10.34 -0.42
C VAL A 341 12.18 -10.30 -1.14
N CYS A 342 12.21 -10.15 -2.45
CA CYS A 342 11.02 -9.96 -3.27
C CYS A 342 10.69 -11.23 -4.02
N ASN A 343 9.44 -11.69 -3.92
CA ASN A 343 8.98 -12.91 -4.58
C ASN A 343 7.74 -12.61 -5.43
N MET A 344 7.71 -13.13 -6.67
CA MET A 344 6.53 -13.13 -7.53
C MET A 344 6.59 -14.32 -8.48
N GLY A 345 5.71 -15.30 -8.26
CA GLY A 345 5.76 -16.56 -8.98
C GLY A 345 7.10 -17.28 -8.77
N ASN A 346 7.83 -17.56 -9.85
CA ASN A 346 9.15 -18.20 -9.79
C ASN A 346 10.32 -17.20 -9.69
N ASN A 347 10.03 -15.89 -9.72
CA ASN A 347 11.03 -14.85 -9.64
C ASN A 347 11.30 -14.47 -8.18
N ARG A 348 12.59 -14.38 -7.85
CA ARG A 348 13.07 -13.84 -6.58
C ARG A 348 14.18 -12.82 -6.85
N PHE A 349 14.15 -11.74 -6.07
CA PHE A 349 15.18 -10.71 -6.08
C PHE A 349 15.62 -10.42 -4.66
N TYR A 350 16.91 -10.16 -4.48
CA TYR A 350 17.50 -9.64 -3.26
C TYR A 350 17.91 -8.19 -3.51
N ILE A 351 17.33 -7.28 -2.77
CA ILE A 351 17.51 -5.85 -3.03
C ILE A 351 18.04 -5.17 -1.77
N GLN A 352 19.12 -4.40 -1.95
CA GLN A 352 19.70 -3.52 -0.94
C GLN A 352 19.44 -2.07 -1.32
N SER A 353 19.07 -1.23 -0.37
CA SER A 353 18.91 0.21 -0.53
C SER A 353 20.15 0.92 0.03
N ALA A 354 20.81 1.76 -0.76
CA ALA A 354 21.98 2.50 -0.33
C ALA A 354 21.91 3.95 -0.81
N LEU A 355 22.34 4.91 0.01
CA LEU A 355 22.38 6.31 -0.46
C LEU A 355 23.36 6.50 -1.60
N ASN A 356 24.55 5.91 -1.48
CA ASN A 356 25.57 5.96 -2.53
C ASN A 356 26.55 4.81 -2.41
N LEU A 357 27.37 4.62 -3.46
CA LEU A 357 28.48 3.69 -3.51
C LEU A 357 29.80 4.46 -3.83
N SER A 358 30.05 5.55 -3.10
CA SER A 358 31.12 6.52 -3.37
C SER A 358 32.54 5.98 -3.18
N SER A 359 32.71 4.83 -2.51
CA SER A 359 34.01 4.19 -2.31
C SER A 359 33.90 2.67 -2.47
N GLN A 360 35.06 2.02 -2.74
CA GLN A 360 35.11 0.56 -2.76
C GLN A 360 34.74 -0.09 -1.43
N GLU A 361 35.09 0.56 -0.31
CA GLU A 361 34.72 0.10 1.03
C GLU A 361 33.20 0.13 1.21
N LYS A 362 32.55 1.23 0.81
CA LYS A 362 31.09 1.36 0.87
C LYS A 362 30.40 0.33 -0.02
N THR A 363 30.91 0.14 -1.25
CA THR A 363 30.41 -0.90 -2.15
C THR A 363 30.53 -2.29 -1.54
N LYS A 364 31.67 -2.62 -0.92
CA LYS A 364 31.86 -3.90 -0.22
C LYS A 364 30.92 -4.06 0.97
N GLN A 365 30.70 -3.00 1.73
CA GLN A 365 29.77 -3.00 2.88
C GLN A 365 28.34 -3.33 2.42
N GLU A 366 27.82 -2.63 1.41
CA GLU A 366 26.46 -2.83 0.91
C GLU A 366 26.28 -4.15 0.15
N SER A 367 27.34 -4.62 -0.54
CA SER A 367 27.33 -5.91 -1.24
C SER A 367 27.48 -7.12 -0.32
N ARG A 368 28.00 -6.92 0.90
CA ARG A 368 28.36 -8.00 1.82
C ARG A 368 27.22 -8.97 2.13
N PRO A 369 25.99 -8.52 2.52
CA PRO A 369 24.90 -9.45 2.75
C PRO A 369 24.53 -10.24 1.50
N LEU A 370 24.50 -9.57 0.35
CA LEU A 370 24.15 -10.16 -0.94
C LEU A 370 25.17 -11.23 -1.38
N ASN A 371 26.47 -11.00 -1.16
CA ASN A 371 27.54 -11.93 -1.52
C ASN A 371 27.52 -13.23 -0.70
N HIS A 372 26.91 -13.20 0.49
CA HIS A 372 26.75 -14.39 1.33
C HIS A 372 25.52 -15.24 1.00
N ILE A 373 24.66 -14.77 0.10
CA ILE A 373 23.55 -15.56 -0.44
C ILE A 373 24.06 -16.42 -1.58
N ARG A 374 23.94 -17.75 -1.45
CA ARG A 374 24.55 -18.73 -2.34
C ARG A 374 23.64 -19.25 -3.46
N ASP A 375 22.44 -18.71 -3.60
CA ASP A 375 21.57 -19.05 -4.70
C ASP A 375 21.83 -18.20 -5.95
N SER A 376 21.18 -18.56 -7.08
CA SER A 376 21.34 -17.93 -8.38
C SER A 376 20.37 -16.78 -8.66
N PHE A 377 19.54 -16.40 -7.69
CA PHE A 377 18.61 -15.29 -7.89
C PHE A 377 19.32 -13.95 -7.98
N LYS A 378 18.70 -13.01 -8.69
CA LYS A 378 19.30 -11.70 -8.95
C LYS A 378 19.48 -10.91 -7.66
N LYS A 379 20.64 -10.27 -7.56
CA LYS A 379 21.07 -9.39 -6.47
C LYS A 379 21.20 -7.99 -7.01
N ILE A 380 20.59 -7.02 -6.33
CA ILE A 380 20.44 -5.66 -6.82
C ILE A 380 20.75 -4.68 -5.68
N ILE A 381 21.46 -3.60 -5.99
CA ILE A 381 21.61 -2.45 -5.11
C ILE A 381 20.93 -1.27 -5.79
N ILE A 382 20.00 -0.63 -5.09
CA ILE A 382 19.35 0.59 -5.55
C ILE A 382 19.99 1.76 -4.81
N VAL A 383 20.55 2.72 -5.57
CA VAL A 383 21.21 3.90 -5.02
C VAL A 383 20.41 5.16 -5.30
N LYS A 384 20.56 6.18 -4.43
CA LYS A 384 19.91 7.47 -4.61
C LYS A 384 20.34 8.17 -5.90
N ASP A 385 21.62 8.02 -6.26
CA ASP A 385 22.20 8.74 -7.37
C ASP A 385 21.50 8.40 -8.70
N ASN A 386 21.32 9.41 -9.54
CA ASN A 386 20.79 9.22 -10.90
C ASN A 386 21.89 8.75 -11.83
N ILE A 387 22.20 7.44 -11.77
CA ILE A 387 23.27 6.78 -12.51
C ILE A 387 22.70 5.80 -13.54
N LYS A 388 23.46 5.54 -14.60
CA LYS A 388 23.15 4.43 -15.50
C LYS A 388 23.42 3.09 -14.79
N ALA A 389 22.57 2.10 -15.09
CA ALA A 389 22.74 0.76 -14.55
C ALA A 389 24.13 0.16 -14.90
N TRP A 390 24.76 -0.46 -13.92
CA TRP A 390 26.04 -1.15 -14.07
C TRP A 390 26.09 -2.39 -13.18
N ARG A 391 27.15 -3.20 -13.30
CA ARG A 391 27.32 -4.38 -12.45
C ARG A 391 28.64 -4.30 -11.71
N THR A 392 28.61 -4.72 -10.44
CA THR A 392 29.82 -4.91 -9.65
C THR A 392 30.65 -6.09 -10.18
N GLU A 393 31.89 -6.23 -9.71
CA GLU A 393 32.75 -7.38 -10.01
C GLU A 393 32.09 -8.72 -9.62
N ASP A 394 31.26 -8.72 -8.57
CA ASP A 394 30.49 -9.88 -8.09
C ASP A 394 29.19 -10.12 -8.90
N GLY A 395 28.94 -9.34 -9.96
CA GLY A 395 27.76 -9.45 -10.82
C GLY A 395 26.48 -8.85 -10.25
N ILE A 396 26.54 -8.13 -9.12
CA ILE A 396 25.39 -7.44 -8.53
C ILE A 396 24.98 -6.27 -9.43
N LEU A 397 23.72 -6.18 -9.78
CA LEU A 397 23.19 -5.06 -10.57
C LEU A 397 23.04 -3.82 -9.67
N VAL A 398 23.55 -2.68 -10.12
CA VAL A 398 23.38 -1.38 -9.45
C VAL A 398 22.49 -0.51 -10.31
N LEU A 399 21.42 0.03 -9.71
CA LEU A 399 20.40 0.89 -10.34
C LEU A 399 20.29 2.21 -9.60
N GLY A 400 20.07 3.31 -10.31
CA GLY A 400 19.62 4.56 -9.74
C GLY A 400 18.14 4.48 -9.32
N ILE A 401 17.76 5.15 -8.22
CA ILE A 401 16.39 5.13 -7.70
C ILE A 401 15.37 5.62 -8.73
N ILE A 402 15.68 6.68 -9.46
CA ILE A 402 14.76 7.25 -10.47
C ILE A 402 14.53 6.25 -11.60
N ASP A 403 15.59 5.61 -12.10
CA ASP A 403 15.47 4.56 -13.12
C ASP A 403 14.66 3.37 -12.62
N PHE A 404 14.88 2.96 -11.35
CA PHE A 404 14.09 1.91 -10.73
C PHE A 404 12.60 2.29 -10.68
N LEU A 405 12.25 3.48 -10.23
CA LEU A 405 10.87 3.89 -10.01
C LEU A 405 10.11 4.18 -11.32
N LEU A 406 10.81 4.61 -12.38
CA LEU A 406 10.18 4.95 -13.67
C LEU A 406 10.10 3.79 -14.66
N ASP A 407 10.97 2.79 -14.54
CA ASP A 407 10.98 1.62 -15.42
C ASP A 407 10.45 0.39 -14.68
N PRO A 408 9.22 -0.10 -14.98
CA PRO A 408 8.63 -1.26 -14.32
C PRO A 408 9.46 -2.53 -14.51
N ASP A 409 10.25 -2.63 -15.60
CA ASP A 409 11.05 -3.79 -15.95
C ASP A 409 12.52 -3.69 -15.46
N SER A 410 12.84 -2.64 -14.70
CA SER A 410 14.21 -2.36 -14.23
C SER A 410 14.87 -3.53 -13.48
N LEU A 411 14.11 -4.33 -12.74
CA LEU A 411 14.62 -5.51 -12.04
C LEU A 411 14.94 -6.69 -12.97
N LEU A 412 14.45 -6.68 -14.20
CA LEU A 412 14.64 -7.75 -15.17
C LEU A 412 15.93 -7.61 -16.03
N ARG A 413 16.56 -6.43 -15.96
CA ARG A 413 17.81 -6.09 -16.70
C ARG A 413 19.01 -6.99 -16.41
#